data_4a19b2a33a44f5e1a657dd9f01f39a27
#
_entry.id   4a19b2a33a44f5e1a657dd9f01f39a27
#
_cell.length_a   1.000
_cell.length_b   1.000
_cell.length_c   1.000
_cell.angle_alpha   90.00
_cell.angle_beta   90.00
_cell.angle_gamma   90.00
#
_symmetry.space_group_name_H-M   'P 1'
#
loop_
_entity.id
_entity.type
_entity.pdbx_description
1 polymer ?
#
loop_
_entity_poly.entity_id
_entity_poly.type
_entity_poly.pdbx_seq_one_letter_code
_entity_poly.pdbx_strand_id
1 'polypeptide(L)'
;VYTLDQPLLQPALVLAADVPEPVCFIAPLQHPLAQESVLPLDILPRQEFLLTERGMSYRDALDQCMAAHGLAIHPYLELGSAALLCQMVERGMGLSFLPEYIVRAALAAGTLARLNVPDCRVEMHRQLFYHRDKWVTPQMNVFIELVRQGAQTK
;
A
#
# COMPACT_ATOMS: atom_id res chain seq x y z
N VAL A 1 5.50 9.74 11.14
CA VAL A 1 4.75 9.50 9.90
C VAL A 1 4.04 8.16 10.06
N TYR A 2 2.77 8.13 9.76
CA TYR A 2 1.96 6.92 9.81
C TYR A 2 1.26 6.72 8.47
N THR A 3 1.01 5.46 8.10
CA THR A 3 0.15 5.10 6.98
C THR A 3 -1.11 4.47 7.55
N LEU A 4 -2.25 5.10 7.31
CA LEU A 4 -3.55 4.75 7.91
C LEU A 4 -4.61 4.65 6.81
N ASP A 5 -5.63 3.83 7.06
CA ASP A 5 -6.83 3.70 6.22
C ASP A 5 -7.78 4.89 6.35
N GLN A 6 -7.66 5.64 7.45
CA GLN A 6 -8.45 6.85 7.72
C GLN A 6 -7.58 7.94 8.36
N PRO A 7 -7.95 9.22 8.17
CA PRO A 7 -7.28 10.32 8.85
C PRO A 7 -7.38 10.18 10.38
N LEU A 8 -6.22 10.20 11.04
CA LEU A 8 -6.18 10.18 12.50
C LEU A 8 -6.55 11.58 13.05
N LEU A 9 -7.71 11.67 13.68
CA LEU A 9 -8.18 12.88 14.31
C LEU A 9 -8.02 12.77 15.83
N GLN A 10 -6.94 13.29 16.37
CA GLN A 10 -6.71 13.38 17.82
C GLN A 10 -6.52 14.84 18.24
N PRO A 11 -7.25 15.32 19.28
CA PRO A 11 -7.19 16.71 19.71
C PRO A 11 -5.79 17.21 20.11
N ALA A 12 -4.92 16.29 20.55
CA ALA A 12 -3.53 16.62 20.94
C ALA A 12 -2.56 16.69 19.74
N LEU A 13 -2.99 16.29 18.55
CA LEU A 13 -2.13 16.22 17.36
C LEU A 13 -2.55 17.25 16.32
N VAL A 14 -1.56 17.84 15.66
CA VAL A 14 -1.71 18.70 14.49
C VAL A 14 -1.32 17.89 13.26
N LEU A 15 -2.26 17.73 12.33
CA LEU A 15 -1.99 17.12 11.03
C LEU A 15 -1.20 18.10 10.16
N ALA A 16 0.07 17.82 9.95
CA ALA A 16 0.97 18.68 9.20
C ALA A 16 0.96 18.39 7.70
N ALA A 17 0.80 17.12 7.32
CA ALA A 17 0.62 16.70 5.93
C ALA A 17 -0.23 15.43 5.87
N ASP A 18 -1.04 15.34 4.82
CA ASP A 18 -1.87 14.19 4.47
C ASP A 18 -1.71 13.91 2.96
N VAL A 19 -1.21 12.72 2.65
CA VAL A 19 -0.87 12.32 1.30
C VAL A 19 -1.57 11.01 0.99
N PRO A 20 -2.49 10.97 0.00
CA PRO A 20 -3.06 9.72 -0.46
C PRO A 20 -1.97 8.77 -0.91
N GLU A 21 -2.04 7.53 -0.47
CA GLU A 21 -1.10 6.47 -0.80
C GLU A 21 -1.87 5.25 -1.28
N PRO A 22 -2.09 5.11 -2.59
CA PRO A 22 -2.80 3.97 -3.13
C PRO A 22 -2.02 2.68 -2.87
N VAL A 23 -2.77 1.63 -2.57
CA VAL A 23 -2.25 0.27 -2.44
C VAL A 23 -2.77 -0.56 -3.59
N CYS A 24 -1.95 -1.37 -4.19
CA CYS A 24 -2.32 -2.12 -5.39
C CYS A 24 -1.93 -3.59 -5.31
N PHE A 25 -2.74 -4.42 -5.96
CA PHE A 25 -2.35 -5.78 -6.29
C PHE A 25 -1.29 -5.75 -7.38
N ILE A 26 -0.24 -6.54 -7.19
CA ILE A 26 0.87 -6.67 -8.14
C ILE A 26 1.12 -8.13 -8.46
N ALA A 27 1.58 -8.36 -9.67
CA ALA A 27 2.02 -9.66 -10.18
C ALA A 27 3.30 -9.49 -11.00
N PRO A 28 4.07 -10.56 -11.23
CA PRO A 28 5.10 -10.57 -12.26
C PRO A 28 4.49 -10.20 -13.62
N LEU A 29 5.22 -9.46 -14.46
CA LEU A 29 4.70 -9.07 -15.78
C LEU A 29 4.23 -10.26 -16.63
N GLN A 30 4.88 -11.41 -16.47
CA GLN A 30 4.56 -12.64 -17.22
C GLN A 30 3.42 -13.48 -16.61
N HIS A 31 2.86 -13.02 -15.49
CA HIS A 31 1.76 -13.74 -14.83
C HIS A 31 0.50 -13.70 -15.68
N PRO A 32 -0.28 -14.82 -15.81
CA PRO A 32 -1.49 -14.84 -16.62
C PRO A 32 -2.49 -13.73 -16.29
N LEU A 33 -2.68 -13.44 -15.00
CA LEU A 33 -3.57 -12.38 -14.54
C LEU A 33 -3.11 -10.95 -14.93
N ALA A 34 -1.84 -10.76 -15.27
CA ALA A 34 -1.32 -9.48 -15.73
C ALA A 34 -1.82 -9.12 -17.14
N GLN A 35 -2.33 -10.08 -17.89
CA GLN A 35 -2.88 -9.88 -19.23
C GLN A 35 -4.38 -9.54 -19.21
N GLU A 36 -5.04 -9.70 -18.08
CA GLU A 36 -6.47 -9.43 -17.93
C GLU A 36 -6.72 -7.95 -17.65
N SER A 37 -7.69 -7.36 -18.34
CA SER A 37 -8.03 -5.95 -18.18
C SER A 37 -8.76 -5.66 -16.85
N VAL A 38 -9.53 -6.60 -16.35
CA VAL A 38 -10.29 -6.54 -15.09
C VAL A 38 -10.32 -7.92 -14.48
N LEU A 39 -10.07 -7.99 -13.18
CA LEU A 39 -10.09 -9.24 -12.44
C LEU A 39 -11.24 -9.25 -11.42
N PRO A 40 -12.06 -10.30 -11.41
CA PRO A 40 -13.03 -10.49 -10.35
C PRO A 40 -12.32 -10.85 -9.04
N LEU A 41 -12.88 -10.40 -7.91
CA LEU A 41 -12.25 -10.56 -6.60
C LEU A 41 -12.12 -12.04 -6.17
N ASP A 42 -13.04 -12.89 -6.59
CA ASP A 42 -13.14 -14.29 -6.19
C ASP A 42 -12.04 -15.21 -6.76
N ILE A 43 -11.26 -14.73 -7.74
CA ILE A 43 -10.12 -15.50 -8.25
C ILE A 43 -8.89 -15.37 -7.37
N LEU A 44 -8.78 -14.29 -6.58
CA LEU A 44 -7.59 -13.99 -5.77
C LEU A 44 -7.29 -15.05 -4.70
N PRO A 45 -8.28 -15.60 -3.97
CA PRO A 45 -8.02 -16.66 -2.98
C PRO A 45 -7.37 -17.93 -3.54
N ARG A 46 -7.42 -18.12 -4.87
CA ARG A 46 -6.85 -19.29 -5.56
C ARG A 46 -5.41 -19.06 -6.02
N GLN A 47 -4.88 -17.87 -5.81
CA GLN A 47 -3.54 -17.50 -6.23
C GLN A 47 -2.54 -17.62 -5.07
N GLU A 48 -1.29 -17.80 -5.41
CA GLU A 48 -0.19 -17.77 -4.45
C GLU A 48 0.13 -16.33 -4.07
N PHE A 49 -0.06 -15.99 -2.80
CA PHE A 49 0.20 -14.66 -2.28
C PHE A 49 1.36 -14.65 -1.28
N LEU A 50 2.19 -13.62 -1.43
CA LEU A 50 3.15 -13.17 -0.41
C LEU A 50 2.61 -11.86 0.15
N LEU A 51 2.34 -11.80 1.45
CA LEU A 51 1.77 -10.61 2.07
C LEU A 51 2.62 -10.13 3.25
N THR A 52 2.38 -8.90 3.67
CA THR A 52 2.94 -8.44 4.93
C THR A 52 2.26 -9.12 6.11
N GLU A 53 2.94 -9.09 7.24
CA GLU A 53 2.42 -9.63 8.50
C GLU A 53 1.11 -8.94 8.89
N ARG A 54 0.26 -9.66 9.60
CA ARG A 54 -0.97 -9.11 10.17
C ARG A 54 -0.67 -7.97 11.14
N GLY A 55 -1.56 -6.97 11.18
CA GLY A 55 -1.36 -5.75 11.95
C GLY A 55 -0.63 -4.64 11.19
N MET A 56 -0.17 -4.89 9.97
CA MET A 56 0.21 -3.82 9.04
C MET A 56 -1.05 -3.20 8.45
N SER A 57 -1.16 -1.87 8.48
CA SER A 57 -2.39 -1.14 8.15
C SER A 57 -3.00 -1.53 6.79
N TYR A 58 -2.22 -1.63 5.73
CA TYR A 58 -2.72 -2.03 4.41
C TYR A 58 -3.01 -3.54 4.30
N ARG A 59 -2.39 -4.39 5.14
CA ARG A 59 -2.77 -5.80 5.25
C ARG A 59 -4.14 -5.93 5.91
N ASP A 60 -4.37 -5.21 6.99
CA ASP A 60 -5.67 -5.22 7.69
C ASP A 60 -6.78 -4.67 6.77
N ALA A 61 -6.50 -3.64 5.98
CA ALA A 61 -7.43 -3.11 5.00
C ALA A 61 -7.76 -4.12 3.88
N LEU A 62 -6.77 -4.89 3.40
CA LEU A 62 -6.99 -5.99 2.47
C LEU A 62 -7.88 -7.06 3.08
N ASP A 63 -7.54 -7.52 4.28
CA ASP A 63 -8.29 -8.58 4.97
C ASP A 63 -9.76 -8.15 5.21
N GLN A 64 -10.00 -6.88 5.57
CA GLN A 64 -11.35 -6.32 5.71
C GLN A 64 -12.09 -6.26 4.36
N CYS A 65 -11.42 -5.82 3.29
CA CYS A 65 -12.00 -5.78 1.95
C CYS A 65 -12.43 -7.19 1.50
N MET A 66 -11.57 -8.19 1.67
CA MET A 66 -11.87 -9.57 1.33
C MET A 66 -13.02 -10.13 2.17
N ALA A 67 -13.00 -9.89 3.49
CA ALA A 67 -14.03 -10.36 4.41
C ALA A 67 -15.42 -9.76 4.12
N ALA A 68 -15.49 -8.50 3.67
CA ALA A 68 -16.74 -7.86 3.25
C ALA A 68 -17.42 -8.58 2.08
N HIS A 69 -16.67 -9.34 1.29
CA HIS A 69 -17.17 -10.16 0.19
C HIS A 69 -17.24 -11.66 0.54
N GLY A 70 -17.06 -12.02 1.82
CA GLY A 70 -17.07 -13.42 2.28
C GLY A 70 -15.85 -14.21 1.80
N LEU A 71 -14.76 -13.55 1.43
CA LEU A 71 -13.53 -14.13 0.90
C LEU A 71 -12.37 -13.95 1.89
N ALA A 72 -11.31 -14.74 1.71
CA ALA A 72 -10.05 -14.59 2.43
C ALA A 72 -8.88 -15.00 1.55
N ILE A 73 -7.75 -14.30 1.66
CA ILE A 73 -6.48 -14.70 1.06
C ILE A 73 -5.62 -15.35 2.15
N HIS A 74 -5.14 -16.55 1.84
CA HIS A 74 -4.23 -17.29 2.70
C HIS A 74 -2.83 -17.23 2.07
N PRO A 75 -1.96 -16.29 2.51
CA PRO A 75 -0.62 -16.19 1.94
C PRO A 75 0.20 -17.43 2.32
N TYR A 76 1.03 -17.90 1.41
CA TYR A 76 1.99 -18.96 1.74
C TYR A 76 3.27 -18.42 2.40
N LEU A 77 3.46 -17.11 2.31
CA LEU A 77 4.58 -16.41 2.96
C LEU A 77 4.13 -15.06 3.52
N GLU A 78 4.51 -14.79 4.76
CA GLU A 78 4.32 -13.50 5.42
C GLU A 78 5.68 -12.93 5.85
N LEU A 79 5.93 -11.65 5.55
CA LEU A 79 7.19 -10.95 5.87
C LEU A 79 6.90 -9.50 6.30
N GLY A 80 7.65 -9.00 7.28
CA GLY A 80 7.57 -7.60 7.73
C GLY A 80 8.14 -6.56 6.77
N SER A 81 8.75 -6.96 5.63
CA SER A 81 9.42 -6.07 4.68
C SER A 81 8.70 -6.02 3.33
N ALA A 82 7.98 -4.94 3.06
CA ALA A 82 7.32 -4.70 1.78
C ALA A 82 8.31 -4.63 0.60
N ALA A 83 9.51 -4.08 0.82
CA ALA A 83 10.54 -4.01 -0.21
C ALA A 83 11.05 -5.40 -0.61
N LEU A 84 11.22 -6.31 0.35
CA LEU A 84 11.61 -7.68 0.07
C LEU A 84 10.49 -8.44 -0.65
N LEU A 85 9.23 -8.25 -0.24
CA LEU A 85 8.08 -8.82 -0.94
C LEU A 85 8.03 -8.38 -2.40
N CYS A 86 8.24 -7.08 -2.68
CA CYS A 86 8.33 -6.56 -4.05
C CYS A 86 9.38 -7.31 -4.88
N GLN A 87 10.60 -7.47 -4.35
CA GLN A 87 11.67 -8.21 -5.03
C GLN A 87 11.34 -9.70 -5.27
N MET A 88 10.60 -10.32 -4.35
CA MET A 88 10.18 -11.71 -4.51
C MET A 88 9.12 -11.85 -5.60
N VAL A 89 8.17 -10.91 -5.68
CA VAL A 89 7.18 -10.87 -6.77
C VAL A 89 7.87 -10.66 -8.13
N GLU A 90 8.87 -9.78 -8.23
CA GLU A 90 9.67 -9.60 -9.45
C GLU A 90 10.35 -10.90 -9.91
N ARG A 91 10.70 -11.79 -8.97
CA ARG A 91 11.28 -13.12 -9.25
C ARG A 91 10.25 -14.21 -9.56
N GLY A 92 8.97 -13.84 -9.67
CA GLY A 92 7.92 -14.78 -10.04
C GLY A 92 7.39 -15.64 -8.90
N MET A 93 7.62 -15.25 -7.64
CA MET A 93 7.24 -16.07 -6.49
C MET A 93 5.76 -15.95 -6.08
N GLY A 94 4.92 -15.24 -6.86
CA GLY A 94 3.49 -15.09 -6.62
C GLY A 94 3.03 -13.64 -6.71
N LEU A 95 1.86 -13.35 -6.15
CA LEU A 95 1.23 -12.04 -6.12
C LEU A 95 1.46 -11.35 -4.77
N SER A 96 1.29 -10.02 -4.73
CA SER A 96 1.28 -9.28 -3.48
C SER A 96 0.31 -8.10 -3.51
N PHE A 97 0.10 -7.47 -2.35
CA PHE A 97 -0.69 -6.26 -2.18
C PHE A 97 0.15 -5.23 -1.41
N LEU A 98 0.66 -4.23 -2.11
CA LEU A 98 1.68 -3.32 -1.60
C LEU A 98 1.38 -1.86 -1.94
N PRO A 99 1.84 -0.89 -1.10
CA PRO A 99 1.74 0.52 -1.40
C PRO A 99 2.48 0.88 -2.70
N GLU A 100 1.88 1.78 -3.48
CA GLU A 100 2.40 2.17 -4.80
C GLU A 100 3.83 2.70 -4.74
N TYR A 101 4.20 3.45 -3.69
CA TYR A 101 5.55 4.01 -3.58
C TYR A 101 6.66 2.94 -3.50
N ILE A 102 6.33 1.74 -2.99
CA ILE A 102 7.26 0.60 -2.94
C ILE A 102 7.47 0.01 -4.34
N VAL A 103 6.40 -0.13 -5.11
CA VAL A 103 6.39 -0.89 -6.39
C VAL A 103 6.57 0.00 -7.62
N ARG A 104 6.57 1.32 -7.47
CA ARG A 104 6.60 2.30 -8.55
C ARG A 104 7.76 2.09 -9.52
N ALA A 105 8.96 1.86 -8.99
CA ALA A 105 10.15 1.66 -9.81
C ALA A 105 10.04 0.38 -10.65
N ALA A 106 9.55 -0.71 -10.08
CA ALA A 106 9.36 -1.99 -10.76
C ALA A 106 8.23 -1.93 -11.80
N LEU A 107 7.14 -1.20 -11.50
CA LEU A 107 6.07 -0.94 -12.47
C LEU A 107 6.58 -0.11 -13.65
N ALA A 108 7.36 0.96 -13.39
CA ALA A 108 7.96 1.79 -14.44
C ALA A 108 9.01 1.03 -15.29
N ALA A 109 9.75 0.11 -14.67
CA ALA A 109 10.71 -0.76 -15.35
C ALA A 109 10.03 -1.90 -16.16
N GLY A 110 8.73 -2.12 -15.95
CA GLY A 110 7.99 -3.21 -16.60
C GLY A 110 8.37 -4.61 -16.11
N THR A 111 8.89 -4.72 -14.88
CA THR A 111 9.16 -6.02 -14.23
C THR A 111 7.94 -6.56 -13.49
N LEU A 112 7.06 -5.64 -13.05
CA LEU A 112 5.79 -5.93 -12.43
C LEU A 112 4.62 -5.36 -13.22
N ALA A 113 3.46 -5.97 -13.06
CA ALA A 113 2.18 -5.47 -13.53
C ALA A 113 1.27 -5.14 -12.33
N ARG A 114 0.51 -4.04 -12.45
CA ARG A 114 -0.60 -3.74 -11.54
C ARG A 114 -1.82 -4.53 -12.00
N LEU A 115 -2.46 -5.22 -11.09
CA LEU A 115 -3.72 -5.92 -11.35
C LEU A 115 -4.91 -5.00 -11.08
N ASN A 116 -5.87 -4.97 -11.98
CA ASN A 116 -7.08 -4.17 -11.85
C ASN A 116 -8.20 -5.00 -11.20
N VAL A 117 -8.39 -4.79 -9.90
CA VAL A 117 -9.42 -5.45 -9.09
C VAL A 117 -10.38 -4.38 -8.56
N PRO A 118 -11.43 -4.01 -9.33
CA PRO A 118 -12.28 -2.87 -8.99
C PRO A 118 -13.06 -3.04 -7.69
N ASP A 119 -13.39 -4.28 -7.31
CA ASP A 119 -14.17 -4.59 -6.11
C ASP A 119 -13.34 -4.50 -4.81
N CYS A 120 -12.03 -4.32 -4.90
CA CYS A 120 -11.15 -4.13 -3.75
C CYS A 120 -10.15 -3.00 -3.99
N ARG A 121 -10.64 -1.78 -3.84
CA ARG A 121 -9.81 -0.57 -3.88
C ARG A 121 -9.56 -0.10 -2.48
N VAL A 122 -8.29 -0.13 -2.08
CA VAL A 122 -7.83 0.37 -0.78
C VAL A 122 -7.03 1.62 -1.01
N GLU A 123 -7.48 2.71 -0.42
CA GLU A 123 -6.75 3.97 -0.37
C GLU A 123 -6.26 4.19 1.06
N MET A 124 -4.96 4.37 1.20
CA MET A 124 -4.32 4.68 2.47
C MET A 124 -3.89 6.13 2.48
N HIS A 125 -3.64 6.67 3.66
CA HIS A 125 -3.16 8.02 3.85
C HIS A 125 -1.83 8.00 4.60
N ARG A 126 -0.79 8.56 3.99
CA ARG A 126 0.48 8.80 4.66
C ARG A 126 0.44 10.15 5.34
N GLN A 127 0.39 10.13 6.66
CA GLN A 127 0.14 11.31 7.47
C GLN A 127 1.34 11.69 8.33
N LEU A 128 1.61 12.98 8.40
CA LEU A 128 2.62 13.58 9.27
C LEU A 128 1.93 14.39 10.36
N PHE A 129 2.19 14.01 11.60
CA PHE A 129 1.66 14.70 12.78
C PHE A 129 2.77 15.23 13.67
N TYR A 130 2.46 16.28 14.42
CA TYR A 130 3.22 16.69 15.59
C TYR A 130 2.27 17.03 16.75
N HIS A 131 2.75 16.96 17.98
CA HIS A 131 1.94 17.30 19.15
C HIS A 131 1.64 18.81 19.15
N ARG A 132 0.42 19.20 19.54
CA ARG A 132 -0.02 20.60 19.53
C ARG A 132 0.91 21.52 20.32
N ASP A 133 1.40 21.05 21.48
CA ASP A 133 2.29 21.82 22.36
C ASP A 133 3.78 21.76 21.91
N LYS A 134 4.05 21.10 20.78
CA LYS A 134 5.41 21.01 20.26
C LYS A 134 5.85 22.34 19.67
N TRP A 135 6.96 22.86 20.15
CA TRP A 135 7.63 23.97 19.49
C TRP A 135 8.12 23.52 18.11
N VAL A 136 7.53 24.10 17.07
CA VAL A 136 7.89 23.79 15.68
C VAL A 136 9.12 24.62 15.31
N THR A 137 10.25 23.94 15.12
CA THR A 137 11.50 24.60 14.73
C THR A 137 11.52 24.91 13.23
N PRO A 138 12.40 25.84 12.75
CA PRO A 138 12.56 26.09 11.33
C PRO A 138 12.89 24.82 10.53
N GLN A 139 13.70 23.92 11.08
CA GLN A 139 14.05 22.64 10.45
C GLN A 139 12.84 21.71 10.31
N MET A 140 11.96 21.69 11.31
CA MET A 140 10.69 20.94 11.22
C MET A 140 9.79 21.51 10.13
N ASN A 141 9.71 22.84 9.99
CA ASN A 141 8.95 23.48 8.92
C ASN A 141 9.47 23.09 7.55
N VAL A 142 10.78 23.11 7.32
CA VAL A 142 11.41 22.67 6.07
C VAL A 142 11.04 21.21 5.79
N PHE A 143 11.12 20.33 6.78
CA PHE A 143 10.74 18.92 6.62
C PHE A 143 9.25 18.77 6.26
N ILE A 144 8.36 19.49 6.93
CA ILE A 144 6.92 19.48 6.64
C ILE A 144 6.65 19.91 5.19
N GLU A 145 7.30 21.00 4.75
CA GLU A 145 7.16 21.50 3.37
C GLU A 145 7.69 20.49 2.34
N LEU A 146 8.81 19.82 2.58
CA LEU A 146 9.34 18.77 1.72
C LEU A 146 8.36 17.59 1.59
N VAL A 147 7.72 17.19 2.71
CA VAL A 147 6.71 16.12 2.68
C VAL A 147 5.50 16.55 1.86
N ARG A 148 5.03 17.80 2.02
CA ARG A 148 3.91 18.36 1.24
C ARG A 148 4.23 18.45 -0.26
N GLN A 149 5.41 18.93 -0.61
CA GLN A 149 5.85 19.05 -2.01
C GLN A 149 6.02 17.70 -2.68
N GLY A 150 6.61 16.72 -1.98
CA GLY A 150 6.72 15.33 -2.48
C GLY A 150 5.38 14.66 -2.75
N ALA A 151 4.28 15.20 -2.22
CA ALA A 151 2.92 14.79 -2.50
C ALA A 151 2.36 15.38 -3.80
N GLN A 152 2.88 16.53 -4.25
CA GLN A 152 2.38 17.25 -5.44
C GLN A 152 3.11 16.88 -6.73
N THR A 153 4.21 16.15 -6.62
CA THR A 153 5.01 15.71 -7.78
C THR A 153 4.53 14.32 -8.23
N LYS A 154 3.26 14.24 -8.64
CA LYS A 154 2.64 13.09 -9.32
C LYS A 154 2.18 13.48 -10.70
#